data_568eb1c6d92cd88bb47d61a330840681
#
_entry.id   568eb1c6d92cd88bb47d61a330840681
#
_cell.length_a   1.000
_cell.length_b   1.000
_cell.length_c   1.000
_cell.angle_alpha   90.00
_cell.angle_beta   90.00
_cell.angle_gamma   90.00
#
_symmetry.space_group_name_H-M   'P 1'
#
loop_
_entity.id
_entity.type
_entity.pdbx_description
1 polymer ?
#
loop_
_entity_poly.entity_id
_entity_poly.type
_entity_poly.pdbx_seq_one_letter_code
_entity_poly.pdbx_strand_id
1 'polypeptide(L)' 'MAITSYTDSNGLRLMVTQLPSGAFDLYFSNGFTFTCYTEEELQDLIQRKGFQKC' A
#
# COMPACT_ATOMS: atom_id res chain seq x y z
N MET A 1 13.47 8.42 1.34
CA MET A 1 12.28 7.76 0.79
C MET A 1 11.84 6.67 1.75
N ALA A 2 10.60 6.70 2.22
CA ALA A 2 10.13 5.75 3.22
C ALA A 2 9.27 4.68 2.52
N ILE A 3 9.56 3.42 2.82
CA ILE A 3 8.78 2.29 2.31
C ILE A 3 8.16 1.59 3.50
N THR A 4 6.84 1.39 3.46
CA THR A 4 6.11 0.69 4.49
C THR A 4 5.55 -0.61 3.91
N SER A 5 5.69 -1.69 4.66
CA SER A 5 5.21 -3.00 4.22
C SER A 5 3.98 -3.41 5.00
N TYR A 6 3.06 -4.07 4.31
CA TYR A 6 1.82 -4.60 4.88
C TYR A 6 1.62 -6.02 4.40
N THR A 7 0.86 -6.81 5.14
CA THR A 7 0.44 -8.15 4.72
C THR A 7 -1.03 -8.35 5.04
N ASP A 8 -1.70 -9.18 4.24
CA ASP A 8 -3.08 -9.57 4.53
C ASP A 8 -3.11 -11.00 5.10
N SER A 9 -4.32 -11.48 5.38
CA SER A 9 -4.49 -12.81 5.98
C SER A 9 -4.15 -13.94 5.03
N ASN A 10 -4.06 -13.66 3.73
CA ASN A 10 -3.73 -14.65 2.71
C ASN A 10 -2.24 -14.67 2.36
N GLY A 11 -1.46 -13.83 3.03
CA GLY A 11 -0.02 -13.76 2.79
C GLY A 11 0.38 -12.84 1.65
N LEU A 12 -0.56 -12.11 1.07
CA LEU A 12 -0.23 -11.12 0.05
C LEU A 12 0.49 -9.95 0.70
N ARG A 13 1.60 -9.53 0.10
CA ARG A 13 2.39 -8.41 0.61
C ARG A 13 2.11 -7.16 -0.20
N LEU A 14 2.05 -6.05 0.50
CA LEU A 14 1.89 -4.73 -0.11
C LEU A 14 3.04 -3.85 0.36
N MET A 15 3.72 -3.23 -0.61
CA MET A 15 4.77 -2.26 -0.32
C MET A 15 4.32 -0.89 -0.78
N VAL A 16 4.35 0.07 0.14
CA VAL A 16 3.89 1.43 -0.11
C VAL A 16 5.07 2.38 -0.09
N THR A 17 5.26 3.11 -1.19
CA THR A 17 6.31 4.12 -1.31
C THR A 17 5.67 5.49 -1.44
N GLN A 18 6.05 6.41 -0.55
CA GLN A 18 5.56 7.78 -0.66
C GLN A 18 6.40 8.56 -1.67
N LEU A 19 5.74 9.17 -2.63
CA LEU A 19 6.39 9.97 -3.66
C LEU A 19 6.57 11.41 -3.19
N PRO A 20 7.52 12.16 -3.79
CA PRO A 20 7.73 13.57 -3.41
C PRO A 20 6.49 14.44 -3.59
N SER A 21 5.59 14.07 -4.50
CA SER A 21 4.35 14.81 -4.75
C SER A 21 3.31 14.61 -3.66
N GLY A 22 3.53 13.64 -2.74
CA GLY A 22 2.55 13.29 -1.72
C GLY A 22 1.68 12.10 -2.10
N ALA A 23 1.79 11.62 -3.33
CA ALA A 23 1.10 10.42 -3.75
C ALA A 23 1.81 9.17 -3.23
N PHE A 24 1.19 8.01 -3.37
CA PHE A 24 1.74 6.74 -2.89
C PHE A 24 1.73 5.72 -4.01
N ASP A 25 2.88 5.08 -4.26
CA ASP A 25 2.98 3.95 -5.15
C ASP A 25 2.82 2.67 -4.35
N LEU A 26 1.95 1.80 -4.82
CA LEU A 26 1.67 0.53 -4.17
C LEU A 26 2.12 -0.62 -5.06
N TYR A 27 2.91 -1.53 -4.48
CA TYR A 27 3.36 -2.75 -5.16
C TYR A 27 2.86 -3.95 -4.39
N PHE A 28 2.13 -4.82 -5.09
CA PHE A 28 1.63 -6.05 -4.50
C PHE A 28 2.53 -7.21 -4.92
N SER A 29 2.67 -8.20 -4.05
CA SER A 29 3.56 -9.33 -4.32
C SER A 29 3.12 -10.19 -5.50
N ASN A 30 1.88 -10.04 -5.94
CA ASN A 30 1.37 -10.75 -7.13
C ASN A 30 1.70 -10.02 -8.44
N GLY A 31 2.44 -8.91 -8.37
CA GLY A 31 2.80 -8.15 -9.56
C GLY A 31 1.87 -6.98 -9.88
N PHE A 32 0.77 -6.85 -9.15
CA PHE A 32 -0.15 -5.75 -9.36
C PHE A 32 0.44 -4.46 -8.79
N THR A 33 0.23 -3.34 -9.49
CA THR A 33 0.66 -2.02 -9.03
C THR A 33 -0.51 -1.06 -9.07
N PHE A 34 -0.50 -0.09 -8.16
CA PHE A 34 -1.57 0.89 -8.07
C PHE A 34 -1.02 2.18 -7.47
N THR A 35 -1.65 3.31 -7.79
CA THR A 35 -1.25 4.60 -7.24
C THR A 35 -2.41 5.22 -6.48
N CYS A 36 -2.14 5.61 -5.22
CA CYS A 36 -3.09 6.39 -4.42
C CYS A 36 -2.61 7.83 -4.38
N TYR A 37 -3.51 8.78 -4.58
CA TYR A 37 -3.15 10.18 -4.65
C TYR A 37 -3.27 10.89 -3.31
N THR A 38 -3.95 10.30 -2.34
CA THR A 38 -4.10 10.86 -1.00
C THR A 38 -3.91 9.78 0.04
N GLU A 39 -3.56 10.20 1.27
CA GLU A 39 -3.43 9.27 2.38
C GLU A 39 -4.77 8.63 2.73
N GLU A 40 -5.85 9.38 2.56
CA GLU A 40 -7.19 8.87 2.82
C GLU A 40 -7.53 7.69 1.90
N GLU A 41 -7.19 7.80 0.62
CA GLU A 41 -7.38 6.70 -0.32
C GLU A 41 -6.56 5.49 0.08
N LEU A 42 -5.31 5.72 0.50
CA LEU A 42 -4.41 4.66 0.92
C LEU A 42 -4.97 3.92 2.13
N GLN A 43 -5.39 4.66 3.16
CA GLN A 43 -5.93 4.06 4.37
C GLN A 43 -7.22 3.29 4.09
N ASP A 44 -8.06 3.82 3.22
CA ASP A 44 -9.30 3.15 2.85
C ASP A 44 -9.01 1.81 2.17
N LEU A 45 -8.03 1.78 1.27
CA LEU A 45 -7.64 0.56 0.58
C LEU A 45 -7.09 -0.47 1.57
N ILE A 46 -6.24 -0.04 2.49
CA ILE A 46 -5.63 -0.91 3.49
C ILE A 46 -6.72 -1.54 4.37
N GLN A 47 -7.66 -0.75 4.84
CA GLN A 47 -8.74 -1.25 5.69
C GLN A 47 -9.66 -2.18 4.94
N ARG A 48 -10.03 -1.81 3.72
CA ARG A 48 -10.97 -2.57 2.91
C ARG A 48 -10.41 -3.94 2.54
N LYS A 49 -9.12 -4.02 2.30
CA LYS A 49 -8.44 -5.26 1.91
C LYS A 49 -7.95 -6.08 3.10
N GLY A 50 -8.03 -5.53 4.30
CA GLY A 50 -7.62 -6.25 5.50
C GLY A 50 -6.12 -6.35 5.67
N PHE A 51 -5.36 -5.41 5.12
CA PHE A 51 -3.91 -5.39 5.30
C PHE A 51 -3.53 -4.91 6.68
N GLN A 52 -2.46 -5.48 7.21
CA GLN A 52 -1.90 -5.08 8.49
C GLN A 52 -0.43 -4.74 8.31
N LYS A 53 0.00 -3.71 9.02
CA LYS A 53 1.38 -3.26 8.95
C LYS A 53 2.32 -4.32 9.53
N CYS A 54 3.41 -4.54 8.83
CA CYS A 54 4.45 -5.48 9.28
C CYS A 54 5.30 -4.91 10.39
#